data_302f627b45834ec9541bc67cd6385106
#
_entry.id   302f627b45834ec9541bc67cd6385106
#
_cell.length_a   1.000
_cell.length_b   1.000
_cell.length_c   1.000
_cell.angle_alpha   90.00
_cell.angle_beta   90.00
_cell.angle_gamma   90.00
#
_symmetry.space_group_name_H-M   'P 1'
#
loop_
_entity.id
_entity.type
_entity.pdbx_description
1 polymer ?
#
loop_
_entity_poly.entity_id
_entity_poly.type
_entity_poly.pdbx_seq_one_letter_code
_entity_poly.pdbx_strand_id
1 'polypeptide(L)'
;NTYDADRMNNPLAKDPDDTGYRAAFKNAKVDDAAQAVIWDAIAGMLKLSQLRFEACKNDKGEDASKVSNVDVAKEIETLWGIQGLAEKVVLFKLTCGSTIIMKPMTPGGSNDNRNALLKAYYGHIFDWLFDGVANVVLKPEGSDEGFVGLLDIFGFEVFKKNSIEQLCINFANEKLQKLFNDHVFNTEKDTYKAEGISDDCIPPYVVLVIPLERGAHTRRHSCMIYTIRT
;
A
#
# COMPACT_ATOMS: atom_id res chain seq x y z
N ASN A 1 13.45 10.18 -8.14
CA ASN A 1 12.03 9.86 -8.27
C ASN A 1 11.56 10.27 -9.66
N THR A 2 12.01 9.54 -10.65
CA THR A 2 11.44 9.61 -11.99
C THR A 2 10.16 8.78 -11.95
N TYR A 3 9.03 9.45 -11.84
CA TYR A 3 7.76 8.90 -12.29
C TYR A 3 7.97 8.55 -13.77
N ASP A 4 7.98 7.26 -14.03
CA ASP A 4 8.18 6.72 -15.36
C ASP A 4 7.05 7.22 -16.25
N ALA A 5 7.35 8.02 -17.26
CA ALA A 5 6.36 8.54 -18.20
C ALA A 5 5.57 7.40 -18.89
N ASP A 6 6.15 6.22 -18.95
CA ASP A 6 5.49 5.01 -19.46
C ASP A 6 4.33 4.53 -18.56
N ARG A 7 4.32 4.89 -17.28
CA ARG A 7 3.19 4.61 -16.39
C ARG A 7 2.00 5.54 -16.63
N MET A 8 2.23 6.75 -17.11
CA MET A 8 1.16 7.66 -17.52
C MET A 8 0.46 7.21 -18.81
N ASN A 9 1.08 6.32 -19.57
CA ASN A 9 0.51 5.69 -20.76
C ASN A 9 -0.15 4.33 -20.47
N ASN A 10 -0.37 3.97 -19.21
CA ASN A 10 -1.09 2.75 -18.86
C ASN A 10 -2.51 2.81 -19.45
N PRO A 11 -2.92 1.81 -20.28
CA PRO A 11 -4.28 1.76 -20.83
C PRO A 11 -5.37 1.80 -19.75
N LEU A 12 -5.11 1.29 -18.55
CA LEU A 12 -6.01 1.34 -17.39
C LEU A 12 -6.23 2.77 -16.86
N ALA A 13 -5.31 3.71 -17.14
CA ALA A 13 -5.49 5.12 -16.77
C ALA A 13 -6.29 5.91 -17.81
N LYS A 14 -6.61 5.30 -18.96
CA LYS A 14 -7.27 5.94 -20.10
C LYS A 14 -8.68 5.40 -20.36
N ASP A 15 -9.23 4.58 -19.45
CA ASP A 15 -10.56 4.04 -19.61
C ASP A 15 -11.60 5.13 -19.30
N PRO A 16 -12.19 5.79 -20.32
CA PRO A 16 -13.19 6.84 -20.11
C PRO A 16 -14.53 6.27 -19.60
N ASP A 17 -14.77 4.98 -19.75
CA ASP A 17 -16.04 4.32 -19.39
C ASP A 17 -16.03 3.73 -17.97
N ASP A 18 -14.95 3.98 -17.21
CA ASP A 18 -14.89 3.76 -15.77
C ASP A 18 -15.32 2.36 -15.30
N THR A 19 -14.80 1.35 -15.97
CA THR A 19 -14.95 -0.06 -15.52
C THR A 19 -14.03 -0.39 -14.34
N GLY A 20 -13.20 0.59 -13.93
CA GLY A 20 -12.19 0.45 -12.89
C GLY A 20 -12.69 0.80 -11.48
N TYR A 21 -11.95 1.69 -10.82
CA TYR A 21 -12.13 2.00 -9.39
C TYR A 21 -13.49 2.61 -9.05
N ARG A 22 -14.06 3.49 -9.90
CA ARG A 22 -15.37 4.09 -9.63
C ARG A 22 -16.49 3.08 -9.70
N ALA A 23 -16.42 2.17 -10.67
CA ALA A 23 -17.38 1.05 -10.75
C ALA A 23 -17.27 0.16 -9.52
N ALA A 24 -16.04 -0.15 -9.05
CA ALA A 24 -15.80 -0.90 -7.83
C ALA A 24 -16.39 -0.18 -6.60
N PHE A 25 -16.16 1.12 -6.45
CA PHE A 25 -16.73 1.92 -5.37
C PHE A 25 -18.27 1.94 -5.41
N LYS A 26 -18.86 2.08 -6.59
CA LYS A 26 -20.30 2.03 -6.76
C LYS A 26 -20.87 0.67 -6.37
N ASN A 27 -20.22 -0.41 -6.79
CA ASN A 27 -20.61 -1.77 -6.39
C ASN A 27 -20.46 -1.98 -4.87
N ALA A 28 -19.45 -1.36 -4.26
CA ALA A 28 -19.26 -1.35 -2.82
C ALA A 28 -20.17 -0.34 -2.09
N LYS A 29 -21.16 0.24 -2.78
CA LYS A 29 -22.14 1.21 -2.22
C LYS A 29 -21.48 2.47 -1.62
N VAL A 30 -20.31 2.86 -2.11
CA VAL A 30 -19.67 4.14 -1.79
C VAL A 30 -20.36 5.20 -2.63
N ASP A 31 -21.03 6.15 -1.99
CA ASP A 31 -21.74 7.22 -2.69
C ASP A 31 -20.80 8.22 -3.37
N ASP A 32 -21.33 9.01 -4.29
CA ASP A 32 -20.53 9.95 -5.08
C ASP A 32 -19.84 11.04 -4.22
N ALA A 33 -20.45 11.40 -3.09
CA ALA A 33 -19.86 12.38 -2.17
C ALA A 33 -18.63 11.79 -1.46
N ALA A 34 -18.72 10.57 -0.96
CA ALA A 34 -17.59 9.85 -0.36
C ALA A 34 -16.49 9.60 -1.39
N GLN A 35 -16.86 9.24 -2.63
CA GLN A 35 -15.88 9.09 -3.72
C GLN A 35 -15.14 10.40 -4.00
N ALA A 36 -15.84 11.54 -4.05
CA ALA A 36 -15.22 12.85 -4.25
C ALA A 36 -14.17 13.14 -3.16
N VAL A 37 -14.49 12.88 -1.89
CA VAL A 37 -13.54 13.05 -0.77
C VAL A 37 -12.30 12.17 -0.94
N ILE A 38 -12.46 10.92 -1.38
CA ILE A 38 -11.32 10.02 -1.63
C ILE A 38 -10.43 10.58 -2.75
N TRP A 39 -11.02 11.05 -3.84
CA TRP A 39 -10.25 11.61 -4.96
C TRP A 39 -9.54 12.90 -4.57
N ASP A 40 -10.17 13.78 -3.80
CA ASP A 40 -9.54 14.98 -3.28
C ASP A 40 -8.41 14.66 -2.30
N ALA A 41 -8.58 13.63 -1.48
CA ALA A 41 -7.55 13.12 -0.59
C ALA A 41 -6.32 12.64 -1.39
N ILE A 42 -6.52 11.82 -2.41
CA ILE A 42 -5.44 11.30 -3.27
C ILE A 42 -4.78 12.42 -4.07
N ALA A 43 -5.57 13.33 -4.63
CA ALA A 43 -5.04 14.48 -5.36
C ALA A 43 -4.16 15.38 -4.47
N GLY A 44 -4.60 15.63 -3.24
CA GLY A 44 -3.82 16.35 -2.24
C GLY A 44 -2.52 15.64 -1.87
N MET A 45 -2.53 14.31 -1.78
CA MET A 45 -1.30 13.52 -1.54
C MET A 45 -0.30 13.64 -2.69
N LEU A 46 -0.77 13.58 -3.94
CA LEU A 46 0.09 13.78 -5.11
C LEU A 46 0.72 15.16 -5.10
N LYS A 47 -0.06 16.20 -4.77
CA LYS A 47 0.45 17.56 -4.61
C LYS A 47 1.40 17.69 -3.41
N LEU A 48 1.11 17.05 -2.28
CA LEU A 48 1.99 17.04 -1.11
C LEU A 48 3.37 16.48 -1.44
N SER A 49 3.45 15.45 -2.29
CA SER A 49 4.73 14.91 -2.76
C SER A 49 5.59 15.91 -3.53
N GLN A 50 4.98 16.95 -4.07
CA GLN A 50 5.64 18.01 -4.86
C GLN A 50 6.11 19.21 -4.04
N LEU A 51 5.78 19.27 -2.73
CA LEU A 51 6.26 20.32 -1.86
C LEU A 51 7.79 20.38 -1.83
N ARG A 52 8.32 21.58 -1.94
CA ARG A 52 9.76 21.87 -1.93
C ARG A 52 10.09 22.73 -0.73
N PHE A 53 11.25 22.48 -0.14
CA PHE A 53 11.70 23.15 1.08
C PHE A 53 13.04 23.83 0.83
N GLU A 54 13.15 25.08 1.26
CA GLU A 54 14.36 25.88 1.21
C GLU A 54 14.86 26.19 2.61
N ALA A 55 16.20 26.26 2.76
CA ALA A 55 16.81 26.64 4.02
C ALA A 55 16.51 28.11 4.35
N CYS A 56 16.24 28.37 5.60
CA CYS A 56 16.13 29.74 6.14
C CYS A 56 16.63 29.76 7.59
N LYS A 57 16.64 30.94 8.19
CA LYS A 57 16.84 31.14 9.62
C LYS A 57 15.52 31.53 10.26
N ASN A 58 15.26 31.02 11.47
CA ASN A 58 14.15 31.48 12.28
C ASN A 58 14.51 32.81 13.00
N ASP A 59 13.57 33.39 13.71
CA ASP A 59 13.72 34.65 14.43
C ASP A 59 14.83 34.59 15.53
N LYS A 60 15.23 33.39 15.94
CA LYS A 60 16.31 33.14 16.90
C LYS A 60 17.66 32.87 16.24
N GLY A 61 17.73 32.93 14.88
CA GLY A 61 18.93 32.65 14.11
C GLY A 61 19.27 31.16 13.96
N GLU A 62 18.37 30.26 14.39
CA GLU A 62 18.55 28.81 14.23
C GLU A 62 18.23 28.36 12.81
N ASP A 63 18.82 27.23 12.40
CA ASP A 63 18.55 26.62 11.11
C ASP A 63 17.09 26.14 11.04
N ALA A 64 16.40 26.56 10.00
CA ALA A 64 15.01 26.28 9.73
C ALA A 64 14.78 26.02 8.23
N SER A 65 13.57 25.69 7.88
CA SER A 65 13.14 25.62 6.47
C SER A 65 11.80 26.31 6.29
N LYS A 66 11.53 26.65 5.05
CA LYS A 66 10.24 27.16 4.59
C LYS A 66 9.81 26.42 3.33
N VAL A 67 8.51 26.38 3.07
CA VAL A 67 7.96 25.89 1.80
C VAL A 67 8.23 26.94 0.73
N SER A 68 8.87 26.53 -0.38
CA SER A 68 9.19 27.46 -1.49
C SER A 68 8.07 27.59 -2.50
N ASN A 69 7.24 26.57 -2.68
CA ASN A 69 6.08 26.56 -3.57
C ASN A 69 4.77 26.62 -2.76
N VAL A 70 4.53 27.78 -2.16
CA VAL A 70 3.38 28.03 -1.26
C VAL A 70 2.03 27.90 -1.99
N ASP A 71 1.98 28.15 -3.27
CA ASP A 71 0.82 27.93 -4.14
C ASP A 71 0.34 26.47 -4.08
N VAL A 72 1.25 25.51 -4.19
CA VAL A 72 0.94 24.08 -4.06
C VAL A 72 0.41 23.76 -2.66
N ALA A 73 0.98 24.35 -1.62
CA ALA A 73 0.47 24.16 -0.26
C ALA A 73 -0.98 24.65 -0.10
N LYS A 74 -1.33 25.81 -0.68
CA LYS A 74 -2.70 26.34 -0.68
C LYS A 74 -3.68 25.46 -1.45
N GLU A 75 -3.25 24.89 -2.56
CA GLU A 75 -4.08 23.92 -3.30
C GLU A 75 -4.39 22.68 -2.47
N ILE A 76 -3.40 22.15 -1.71
CA ILE A 76 -3.61 21.03 -0.79
C ILE A 76 -4.57 21.44 0.34
N GLU A 77 -4.39 22.62 0.90
CA GLU A 77 -5.28 23.14 1.93
C GLU A 77 -6.73 23.23 1.46
N THR A 78 -6.94 23.62 0.21
CA THR A 78 -8.27 23.65 -0.41
C THR A 78 -8.86 22.24 -0.57
N LEU A 79 -8.07 21.30 -1.10
CA LEU A 79 -8.51 19.90 -1.31
C LEU A 79 -8.85 19.20 0.01
N TRP A 80 -8.08 19.45 1.05
CA TRP A 80 -8.24 18.77 2.34
C TRP A 80 -9.07 19.56 3.36
N GLY A 81 -9.48 20.78 3.05
CA GLY A 81 -10.23 21.64 3.97
C GLY A 81 -9.44 22.03 5.22
N ILE A 82 -8.12 22.13 5.13
CA ILE A 82 -7.21 22.47 6.23
C ILE A 82 -6.56 23.83 6.05
N GLN A 83 -5.88 24.34 7.08
CA GLN A 83 -5.15 25.60 7.03
C GLN A 83 -3.80 25.50 7.71
N GLY A 84 -2.85 26.30 7.21
CA GLY A 84 -1.52 26.43 7.81
C GLY A 84 -0.61 25.24 7.54
N LEU A 85 -0.77 24.57 6.42
CA LEU A 85 0.08 23.44 6.02
C LEU A 85 1.53 23.87 5.83
N ALA A 86 1.74 25.00 5.14
CA ALA A 86 3.08 25.47 4.83
C ALA A 86 3.91 25.76 6.09
N GLU A 87 3.25 26.30 7.13
CA GLU A 87 3.90 26.60 8.41
C GLU A 87 4.10 25.34 9.27
N LYS A 88 3.13 24.44 9.26
CA LYS A 88 3.14 23.24 10.15
C LYS A 88 4.04 22.12 9.65
N VAL A 89 4.14 21.94 8.33
CA VAL A 89 4.93 20.83 7.74
C VAL A 89 6.45 20.99 7.98
N VAL A 90 6.90 22.19 8.29
CA VAL A 90 8.31 22.52 8.56
C VAL A 90 8.64 22.50 10.07
N LEU A 91 7.70 22.12 10.91
CA LEU A 91 7.85 22.07 12.35
C LEU A 91 7.75 20.65 12.87
N PHE A 92 8.65 20.31 13.80
CA PHE A 92 8.61 19.07 14.56
C PHE A 92 7.97 19.32 15.93
N LYS A 93 6.94 18.54 16.25
CA LYS A 93 6.27 18.59 17.54
C LYS A 93 6.97 17.67 18.52
N LEU A 94 7.57 18.24 19.55
CA LEU A 94 8.14 17.50 20.66
C LEU A 94 7.23 17.62 21.88
N THR A 95 6.83 16.50 22.47
CA THR A 95 6.04 16.48 23.71
C THR A 95 6.96 16.07 24.85
N CYS A 96 7.11 16.96 25.85
CA CYS A 96 7.91 16.73 27.05
C CYS A 96 6.98 16.90 28.27
N GLY A 97 6.49 15.79 28.80
CA GLY A 97 5.43 15.79 29.82
C GLY A 97 4.15 16.46 29.31
N SER A 98 3.70 17.52 29.99
CA SER A 98 2.54 18.34 29.57
C SER A 98 2.89 19.46 28.60
N THR A 99 4.17 19.69 28.32
CA THR A 99 4.63 20.80 27.48
C THR A 99 4.81 20.36 26.04
N ILE A 100 4.24 21.11 25.10
CA ILE A 100 4.42 20.92 23.66
C ILE A 100 5.40 21.97 23.15
N ILE A 101 6.50 21.53 22.54
CA ILE A 101 7.52 22.38 21.94
C ILE A 101 7.49 22.15 20.43
N MET A 102 7.32 23.23 19.66
CA MET A 102 7.43 23.21 18.20
C MET A 102 8.84 23.62 17.81
N LYS A 103 9.60 22.72 17.20
CA LYS A 103 10.99 22.93 16.77
C LYS A 103 11.05 23.04 15.25
N PRO A 104 11.70 24.07 14.71
CA PRO A 104 11.92 24.18 13.27
C PRO A 104 12.79 23.04 12.76
N MET A 105 12.52 22.58 11.56
CA MET A 105 13.29 21.54 10.90
C MET A 105 14.13 22.10 9.76
N THR A 106 15.25 21.44 9.48
CA THR A 106 16.04 21.67 8.25
C THR A 106 15.26 21.20 7.01
N PRO A 107 15.63 21.61 5.79
CA PRO A 107 14.98 21.12 4.56
C PRO A 107 14.94 19.60 4.44
N GLY A 108 16.00 18.90 4.88
CA GLY A 108 16.03 17.43 4.94
C GLY A 108 14.98 16.89 5.89
N GLY A 109 14.92 17.39 7.13
CA GLY A 109 13.92 17.00 8.11
C GLY A 109 12.47 17.27 7.64
N SER A 110 12.24 18.41 6.96
CA SER A 110 10.92 18.72 6.40
C SER A 110 10.53 17.80 5.24
N ASN A 111 11.48 17.36 4.42
CA ASN A 111 11.24 16.33 3.41
C ASN A 111 10.85 14.99 4.06
N ASP A 112 11.54 14.59 5.13
CA ASP A 112 11.24 13.35 5.85
C ASP A 112 9.86 13.45 6.52
N ASN A 113 9.53 14.57 7.13
CA ASN A 113 8.23 14.82 7.74
C ASN A 113 7.09 14.78 6.70
N ARG A 114 7.26 15.42 5.53
CA ARG A 114 6.34 15.33 4.40
C ARG A 114 6.13 13.87 3.97
N ASN A 115 7.20 13.10 3.84
CA ASN A 115 7.12 11.69 3.45
C ASN A 115 6.44 10.84 4.51
N ALA A 116 6.68 11.10 5.80
CA ALA A 116 6.00 10.44 6.91
C ALA A 116 4.49 10.77 6.90
N LEU A 117 4.14 12.04 6.68
CA LEU A 117 2.74 12.46 6.57
C LEU A 117 2.03 11.76 5.39
N LEU A 118 2.68 11.66 4.23
CA LEU A 118 2.15 10.92 3.07
C LEU A 118 1.86 9.47 3.41
N LYS A 119 2.79 8.79 4.07
CA LYS A 119 2.62 7.39 4.47
C LYS A 119 1.47 7.20 5.46
N ALA A 120 1.41 8.06 6.48
CA ALA A 120 0.35 8.00 7.48
C ALA A 120 -1.03 8.27 6.86
N TYR A 121 -1.13 9.28 6.00
CA TYR A 121 -2.39 9.63 5.35
C TYR A 121 -2.87 8.53 4.40
N TYR A 122 -1.97 7.94 3.61
CA TYR A 122 -2.29 6.78 2.79
C TYR A 122 -2.78 5.59 3.63
N GLY A 123 -2.11 5.29 4.74
CA GLY A 123 -2.53 4.24 5.66
C GLY A 123 -3.96 4.46 6.16
N HIS A 124 -4.30 5.67 6.59
CA HIS A 124 -5.65 5.98 7.06
C HIS A 124 -6.72 5.85 5.96
N ILE A 125 -6.43 6.25 4.71
CA ILE A 125 -7.35 6.04 3.59
C ILE A 125 -7.52 4.54 3.33
N PHE A 126 -6.44 3.78 3.35
CA PHE A 126 -6.47 2.35 3.14
C PHE A 126 -7.28 1.64 4.24
N ASP A 127 -7.00 1.95 5.50
CA ASP A 127 -7.73 1.39 6.65
C ASP A 127 -9.22 1.72 6.58
N TRP A 128 -9.57 2.95 6.22
CA TRP A 128 -10.96 3.35 6.05
C TRP A 128 -11.65 2.58 4.92
N LEU A 129 -10.98 2.39 3.78
CA LEU A 129 -11.51 1.59 2.66
C LEU A 129 -11.66 0.12 3.05
N PHE A 130 -10.69 -0.42 3.77
CA PHE A 130 -10.71 -1.83 4.15
C PHE A 130 -11.74 -2.11 5.25
N ASP A 131 -11.69 -1.37 6.34
CA ASP A 131 -12.55 -1.61 7.50
C ASP A 131 -13.96 -1.02 7.32
N GLY A 132 -14.07 0.16 6.74
CA GLY A 132 -15.34 0.87 6.59
C GLY A 132 -16.15 0.44 5.37
N VAL A 133 -15.52 -0.05 4.31
CA VAL A 133 -16.19 -0.42 3.06
C VAL A 133 -16.10 -1.91 2.82
N ALA A 134 -14.90 -2.47 2.67
CA ALA A 134 -14.73 -3.86 2.29
C ALA A 134 -15.35 -4.82 3.32
N ASN A 135 -15.09 -4.62 4.61
CA ASN A 135 -15.61 -5.48 5.67
C ASN A 135 -17.13 -5.37 5.82
N VAL A 136 -17.70 -4.19 5.54
CA VAL A 136 -19.18 -4.00 5.59
C VAL A 136 -19.86 -4.68 4.41
N VAL A 137 -19.28 -4.59 3.22
CA VAL A 137 -19.84 -5.16 2.00
C VAL A 137 -19.64 -6.67 1.92
N LEU A 138 -18.48 -7.14 2.39
CA LEU A 138 -18.10 -8.56 2.32
C LEU A 138 -18.58 -9.38 3.52
N LYS A 139 -19.10 -8.73 4.57
CA LYS A 139 -19.62 -9.43 5.74
C LYS A 139 -20.95 -10.07 5.41
N PRO A 140 -21.07 -11.41 5.44
CA PRO A 140 -22.34 -12.08 5.19
C PRO A 140 -23.34 -11.74 6.30
N GLU A 141 -24.55 -11.35 5.92
CA GLU A 141 -25.66 -11.24 6.86
C GLU A 141 -26.10 -12.65 7.28
N GLY A 142 -25.70 -13.08 8.46
CA GLY A 142 -26.45 -14.08 9.23
C GLY A 142 -26.16 -15.55 9.02
N SER A 143 -25.03 -16.00 8.44
CA SER A 143 -24.69 -17.43 8.44
C SER A 143 -23.22 -17.70 8.82
N ASP A 144 -23.03 -18.69 9.70
CA ASP A 144 -21.71 -19.29 10.01
C ASP A 144 -21.27 -20.30 8.92
N GLU A 145 -21.91 -20.30 7.76
CA GLU A 145 -21.70 -21.26 6.69
C GLU A 145 -20.62 -20.79 5.71
N GLY A 146 -19.35 -21.04 6.07
CA GLY A 146 -18.22 -20.90 5.17
C GLY A 146 -17.86 -19.44 4.82
N PHE A 147 -16.62 -19.19 4.52
CA PHE A 147 -16.18 -17.89 4.03
C PHE A 147 -15.27 -18.03 2.79
N VAL A 148 -15.25 -17.00 1.97
CA VAL A 148 -14.29 -16.86 0.87
C VAL A 148 -13.28 -15.80 1.30
N GLY A 149 -12.03 -16.20 1.43
CA GLY A 149 -10.93 -15.28 1.75
C GLY A 149 -10.24 -14.81 0.47
N LEU A 150 -9.90 -13.53 0.43
CA LEU A 150 -9.05 -12.94 -0.61
C LEU A 150 -7.71 -12.56 0.04
N LEU A 151 -6.62 -13.12 -0.48
CA LEU A 151 -5.27 -12.76 -0.07
C LEU A 151 -4.60 -12.00 -1.21
N ASP A 152 -4.40 -10.70 -1.00
CA ASP A 152 -3.65 -9.84 -1.92
C ASP A 152 -2.38 -9.36 -1.23
N ILE A 153 -1.25 -9.96 -1.60
CA ILE A 153 0.06 -9.66 -1.03
C ILE A 153 1.06 -9.35 -2.15
N PHE A 154 2.17 -8.72 -1.77
CA PHE A 154 3.28 -8.58 -2.69
C PHE A 154 3.77 -9.97 -3.13
N GLY A 155 3.99 -10.13 -4.45
CA GLY A 155 4.75 -11.27 -4.97
C GLY A 155 6.24 -11.15 -4.65
N PHE A 156 7.06 -12.04 -5.22
CA PHE A 156 8.52 -11.93 -5.07
C PHE A 156 9.03 -10.62 -5.66
N GLU A 157 9.78 -9.87 -4.86
CA GLU A 157 10.38 -8.60 -5.23
C GLU A 157 11.89 -8.73 -5.42
N VAL A 158 12.38 -8.26 -6.57
CA VAL A 158 13.81 -8.17 -6.88
C VAL A 158 14.08 -6.83 -7.53
N PHE A 159 14.84 -6.01 -6.81
CA PHE A 159 15.26 -4.69 -7.28
C PHE A 159 16.78 -4.64 -7.49
N LYS A 160 17.28 -3.56 -8.09
CA LYS A 160 18.75 -3.32 -8.16
C LYS A 160 19.39 -3.20 -6.78
N LYS A 161 18.64 -2.69 -5.80
CA LYS A 161 19.03 -2.60 -4.39
C LYS A 161 17.90 -3.16 -3.55
N ASN A 162 18.17 -4.25 -2.84
CA ASN A 162 17.22 -4.89 -1.95
C ASN A 162 17.62 -4.61 -0.50
N SER A 163 16.62 -4.50 0.35
CA SER A 163 16.76 -4.23 1.79
C SER A 163 16.11 -5.36 2.60
N ILE A 164 16.02 -5.18 3.90
CA ILE A 164 15.36 -6.11 4.80
C ILE A 164 13.86 -6.28 4.45
N GLU A 165 13.23 -5.26 3.90
CA GLU A 165 11.82 -5.29 3.49
C GLU A 165 11.62 -6.33 2.38
N GLN A 166 12.46 -6.36 1.35
CA GLN A 166 12.39 -7.36 0.29
C GLN A 166 12.67 -8.78 0.80
N LEU A 167 13.59 -8.91 1.75
CA LEU A 167 13.83 -10.21 2.39
C LEU A 167 12.59 -10.70 3.14
N CYS A 168 11.93 -9.84 3.92
CA CYS A 168 10.73 -10.19 4.66
C CYS A 168 9.55 -10.53 3.73
N ILE A 169 9.35 -9.75 2.66
CA ILE A 169 8.31 -9.97 1.66
C ILE A 169 8.54 -11.33 0.96
N ASN A 170 9.75 -11.58 0.49
CA ASN A 170 10.08 -12.83 -0.19
C ASN A 170 10.00 -14.04 0.75
N PHE A 171 10.42 -13.88 2.01
CA PHE A 171 10.27 -14.93 3.01
C PHE A 171 8.81 -15.27 3.31
N ALA A 172 7.94 -14.27 3.42
CA ALA A 172 6.50 -14.48 3.59
C ALA A 172 5.91 -15.24 2.40
N ASN A 173 6.26 -14.86 1.18
CA ASN A 173 5.82 -15.56 -0.04
C ASN A 173 6.30 -17.02 -0.05
N GLU A 174 7.54 -17.28 0.32
CA GLU A 174 8.10 -18.64 0.41
C GLU A 174 7.34 -19.50 1.42
N LYS A 175 7.01 -18.93 2.59
CA LYS A 175 6.23 -19.63 3.62
C LYS A 175 4.81 -19.96 3.16
N LEU A 176 4.16 -19.03 2.48
CA LEU A 176 2.82 -19.23 1.92
C LEU A 176 2.84 -20.27 0.80
N GLN A 177 3.83 -20.20 -0.08
CA GLN A 177 4.01 -21.19 -1.14
C GLN A 177 4.22 -22.60 -0.55
N LYS A 178 5.05 -22.71 0.49
CA LYS A 178 5.24 -23.97 1.19
C LYS A 178 3.94 -24.48 1.80
N LEU A 179 3.19 -23.63 2.51
CA LEU A 179 1.92 -23.98 3.12
C LEU A 179 0.91 -24.51 2.07
N PHE A 180 0.80 -23.81 0.95
CA PHE A 180 -0.07 -24.23 -0.14
C PHE A 180 0.34 -25.59 -0.71
N ASN A 181 1.62 -25.75 -0.98
CA ASN A 181 2.15 -27.00 -1.51
C ASN A 181 1.94 -28.17 -0.55
N ASP A 182 2.27 -27.98 0.74
CA ASP A 182 2.07 -29.00 1.76
C ASP A 182 0.60 -29.41 1.86
N HIS A 183 -0.32 -28.45 1.81
CA HIS A 183 -1.76 -28.72 1.86
C HIS A 183 -2.26 -29.49 0.63
N VAL A 184 -1.92 -29.05 -0.57
CA VAL A 184 -2.36 -29.69 -1.82
C VAL A 184 -1.79 -31.10 -1.94
N PHE A 185 -0.48 -31.27 -1.74
CA PHE A 185 0.15 -32.57 -1.90
C PHE A 185 -0.23 -33.56 -0.81
N ASN A 186 -0.43 -33.11 0.43
CA ASN A 186 -0.88 -33.99 1.49
C ASN A 186 -2.32 -34.46 1.24
N THR A 187 -3.20 -33.58 0.79
CA THR A 187 -4.59 -33.93 0.46
C THR A 187 -4.63 -34.94 -0.69
N GLU A 188 -3.84 -34.72 -1.75
CA GLU A 188 -3.74 -35.68 -2.86
C GLU A 188 -3.19 -37.03 -2.43
N LYS A 189 -2.15 -37.06 -1.61
CA LYS A 189 -1.59 -38.31 -1.05
C LYS A 189 -2.60 -39.09 -0.22
N ASP A 190 -3.37 -38.39 0.61
CA ASP A 190 -4.39 -39.03 1.43
C ASP A 190 -5.52 -39.60 0.56
N THR A 191 -5.90 -38.91 -0.50
CA THR A 191 -6.86 -39.37 -1.49
C THR A 191 -6.35 -40.63 -2.20
N TYR A 192 -5.11 -40.63 -2.68
CA TYR A 192 -4.52 -41.78 -3.36
C TYR A 192 -4.42 -42.99 -2.46
N LYS A 193 -4.03 -42.78 -1.18
CA LYS A 193 -4.03 -43.88 -0.19
C LYS A 193 -5.43 -44.45 0.03
N ALA A 194 -6.44 -43.62 0.12
CA ALA A 194 -7.82 -44.05 0.27
C ALA A 194 -8.33 -44.87 -0.94
N GLU A 195 -7.85 -44.54 -2.15
CA GLU A 195 -8.15 -45.23 -3.40
C GLU A 195 -7.25 -46.47 -3.68
N GLY A 196 -6.27 -46.74 -2.79
CA GLY A 196 -5.35 -47.85 -2.95
C GLY A 196 -4.27 -47.65 -4.03
N ILE A 197 -4.00 -46.38 -4.39
CA ILE A 197 -2.97 -46.00 -5.37
C ILE A 197 -1.64 -45.86 -4.60
N SER A 198 -0.55 -46.43 -5.15
CA SER A 198 0.79 -46.31 -4.55
C SER A 198 1.31 -44.87 -4.59
N ASP A 199 1.94 -44.45 -3.48
CA ASP A 199 2.61 -43.14 -3.37
C ASP A 199 3.77 -43.00 -4.38
N ASP A 200 4.27 -44.07 -4.96
CA ASP A 200 5.37 -44.06 -5.93
C ASP A 200 5.03 -43.32 -7.25
N CYS A 201 3.73 -43.12 -7.50
CA CYS A 201 3.26 -42.38 -8.67
C CYS A 201 3.31 -40.86 -8.48
N ILE A 202 3.56 -40.39 -7.25
CA ILE A 202 3.61 -38.96 -6.93
C ILE A 202 5.07 -38.50 -7.04
N PRO A 203 5.41 -37.60 -7.96
CA PRO A 203 6.78 -37.11 -8.05
C PRO A 203 7.17 -36.44 -6.73
N PRO A 204 8.43 -36.61 -6.28
CA PRO A 204 8.89 -35.95 -5.07
C PRO A 204 8.73 -34.44 -5.24
N TYR A 205 8.09 -33.82 -4.25
CA TYR A 205 7.93 -32.38 -4.20
C TYR A 205 9.30 -31.70 -4.13
N VAL A 206 9.67 -31.02 -5.20
CA VAL A 206 10.86 -30.18 -5.24
C VAL A 206 10.43 -28.77 -4.90
N VAL A 207 10.83 -28.28 -3.71
CA VAL A 207 10.82 -26.84 -3.44
C VAL A 207 11.81 -26.23 -4.41
N LEU A 208 11.32 -25.66 -5.48
CA LEU A 208 12.15 -24.90 -6.40
C LEU A 208 12.49 -23.58 -5.67
N VAL A 209 13.53 -23.60 -4.88
CA VAL A 209 14.21 -22.37 -4.47
C VAL A 209 14.80 -21.83 -5.74
N ILE A 210 14.10 -20.91 -6.39
CA ILE A 210 14.64 -20.21 -7.56
C ILE A 210 15.75 -19.32 -7.01
N PRO A 211 17.03 -19.64 -7.30
CA PRO A 211 18.09 -18.70 -7.01
C PRO A 211 17.77 -17.46 -7.85
N LEU A 212 17.70 -16.31 -7.22
CA LEU A 212 17.46 -15.02 -7.88
C LEU A 212 18.66 -14.69 -8.76
N GLU A 213 18.72 -15.29 -9.95
CA GLU A 213 19.64 -14.85 -10.97
C GLU A 213 19.22 -13.47 -11.46
N ARG A 214 20.19 -12.56 -11.48
CA ARG A 214 20.04 -11.18 -11.94
C ARG A 214 19.53 -11.20 -13.39
N GLY A 215 18.29 -10.83 -13.63
CA GLY A 215 17.92 -10.52 -15.01
C GLY A 215 16.50 -10.78 -15.51
N ALA A 216 15.51 -11.06 -14.70
CA ALA A 216 14.13 -11.18 -15.20
C ALA A 216 13.22 -10.10 -14.61
N HIS A 217 12.96 -9.07 -15.40
CA HIS A 217 11.85 -8.15 -15.21
C HIS A 217 10.52 -8.88 -15.47
N THR A 218 9.95 -9.48 -14.48
CA THR A 218 8.55 -9.90 -14.54
C THR A 218 7.85 -9.49 -13.23
N ARG A 219 7.18 -8.33 -13.29
CA ARG A 219 6.18 -7.98 -12.31
C ARG A 219 4.99 -8.92 -12.51
N ARG A 220 4.87 -9.93 -11.70
CA ARG A 220 3.62 -10.68 -11.56
C ARG A 220 3.08 -10.38 -10.19
N HIS A 221 2.05 -9.55 -10.13
CA HIS A 221 1.13 -9.55 -9.01
C HIS A 221 0.41 -10.90 -9.06
N SER A 222 0.78 -11.80 -8.16
CA SER A 222 0.04 -13.05 -8.01
C SER A 222 -1.07 -12.81 -7.01
N CYS A 223 -2.25 -12.45 -7.50
CA CYS A 223 -3.47 -12.55 -6.72
C CYS A 223 -3.79 -14.04 -6.60
N MET A 224 -3.65 -14.60 -5.41
CA MET A 224 -4.02 -15.99 -5.15
C MET A 224 -5.40 -16.01 -4.48
N ILE A 225 -6.39 -16.57 -5.17
CA ILE A 225 -7.73 -16.80 -4.61
C ILE A 225 -7.71 -18.19 -3.97
N TYR A 226 -7.86 -18.23 -2.65
CA TYR A 226 -8.00 -19.49 -1.92
C TYR A 226 -9.45 -19.68 -1.51
N THR A 227 -10.03 -20.80 -1.91
CA THR A 227 -11.31 -21.25 -1.36
C THR A 227 -11.02 -22.29 -0.31
N ILE A 228 -11.19 -21.95 0.96
CA ILE A 228 -11.12 -22.91 2.05
C ILE A 228 -12.55 -23.38 2.34
N ARG A 229 -12.85 -24.63 2.00
CA ARG A 229 -14.07 -25.29 2.49
C ARG A 229 -13.71 -25.95 3.83
N THR A 230 -14.34 -25.53 4.90
CA THR A 230 -14.40 -26.26 6.17
C THR A 230 -15.47 -27.31 6.11
#